data_417dba1df3aa2852b3111909a66f54cf
#
_entry.id   417dba1df3aa2852b3111909a66f54cf
#
_cell.length_a   1.000
_cell.length_b   1.000
_cell.length_c   1.000
_cell.angle_alpha   90.00
_cell.angle_beta   90.00
_cell.angle_gamma   90.00
#
_symmetry.space_group_name_H-M   'P 1'
#
loop_
_entity.id
_entity.type
_entity.pdbx_description
1 polymer ?
#
loop_
_entity_poly.entity_id
_entity_poly.type
_entity_poly.pdbx_seq_one_letter_code
_entity_poly.pdbx_strand_id
1 'polypeptide(L)'
;MPLNKSFTFFIIILGSLIAIGPLSIDMYLPAFSSMAKYFLVEESKIQLTLSSYFIGIAFGQLLYGPIVDRFGKKTPLICGLLIFVIASFLCIGAANINQIIIFRFFQAIGACSCFVIMRAIVRDLFSPKESAQVFSYLLLVMGIAPILAPLLGGFVLIHFGWQAIFWFLGGFAVLLIMVSALYLPESKSGDATQKFSNSLKKYWCILQDKNFLFYSLSGGFAASGMFIYITGSPFVIIKIFGVTPENYGWIFGLNAFGYVLAAQINLWLLKNYELKPILNSACKMLFLASILLAICGIYFSSLITISLSFFIYISLIGIITPNSTALALSGQTINSGSASALFGTIQFSIAAFGAFLVSHFHNQTALPMIFAISFCGLATFSINYYWQKTNSN
;
A
#
# COMPACT_ATOMS: atom_id res chain seq x y z
N MET A 1 30.73 -7.10 5.75
CA MET A 1 31.32 -7.35 4.42
C MET A 1 31.16 -6.09 3.59
N PRO A 2 32.20 -5.61 2.91
CA PRO A 2 32.03 -4.51 1.97
C PRO A 2 31.04 -4.97 0.89
N LEU A 3 30.00 -4.15 0.65
CA LEU A 3 29.01 -4.39 -0.39
C LEU A 3 29.74 -4.54 -1.73
N ASN A 4 29.75 -5.74 -2.29
CA ASN A 4 30.27 -5.97 -3.63
C ASN A 4 29.45 -5.08 -4.60
N LYS A 5 30.08 -4.37 -5.53
CA LYS A 5 29.40 -3.48 -6.49
C LYS A 5 28.21 -4.15 -7.17
N SER A 6 28.30 -5.45 -7.46
CA SER A 6 27.22 -6.24 -8.02
C SER A 6 26.00 -6.40 -7.09
N PHE A 7 26.24 -6.58 -5.78
CA PHE A 7 25.16 -6.70 -4.78
C PHE A 7 24.42 -5.37 -4.57
N THR A 8 25.17 -4.26 -4.47
CA THR A 8 24.56 -2.92 -4.34
C THR A 8 23.69 -2.58 -5.55
N PHE A 9 24.20 -2.85 -6.75
CA PHE A 9 23.45 -2.62 -7.98
C PHE A 9 22.15 -3.43 -8.03
N PHE A 10 22.19 -4.69 -7.60
CA PHE A 10 21.00 -5.54 -7.54
C PHE A 10 19.96 -5.01 -6.53
N ILE A 11 20.39 -4.53 -5.36
CA ILE A 11 19.51 -3.88 -4.37
C ILE A 11 18.84 -2.63 -4.96
N ILE A 12 19.58 -1.82 -5.72
CA ILE A 12 19.01 -0.63 -6.39
C ILE A 12 17.91 -1.05 -7.37
N ILE A 13 18.12 -2.10 -8.16
CA ILE A 13 17.09 -2.61 -9.08
C ILE A 13 15.83 -3.04 -8.31
N LEU A 14 16.00 -3.88 -7.29
CA LEU A 14 14.87 -4.36 -6.49
C LEU A 14 14.16 -3.22 -5.74
N GLY A 15 14.92 -2.27 -5.22
CA GLY A 15 14.40 -1.05 -4.56
C GLY A 15 13.60 -0.18 -5.53
N SER A 16 14.10 -0.01 -6.76
CA SER A 16 13.39 0.73 -7.79
C SER A 16 12.10 0.05 -8.23
N LEU A 17 12.10 -1.28 -8.32
CA LEU A 17 10.89 -2.06 -8.62
C LEU A 17 9.82 -1.90 -7.53
N ILE A 18 10.20 -1.96 -6.26
CA ILE A 18 9.22 -1.84 -5.17
C ILE A 18 8.73 -0.40 -5.00
N ALA A 19 9.54 0.60 -5.37
CA ALA A 19 9.17 2.01 -5.30
C ALA A 19 8.05 2.40 -6.27
N ILE A 20 7.83 1.64 -7.35
CA ILE A 20 6.80 1.94 -8.36
C ILE A 20 5.39 2.04 -7.76
N GLY A 21 5.10 1.25 -6.72
CA GLY A 21 3.83 1.27 -6.01
C GLY A 21 3.58 2.59 -5.28
N PRO A 22 4.38 2.93 -4.26
CA PRO A 22 4.28 4.22 -3.58
C PRO A 22 4.35 5.42 -4.54
N LEU A 23 5.27 5.41 -5.51
CA LEU A 23 5.35 6.49 -6.50
C LEU A 23 4.04 6.66 -7.28
N SER A 24 3.42 5.58 -7.73
CA SER A 24 2.18 5.67 -8.49
C SER A 24 0.94 6.00 -7.66
N ILE A 25 0.98 5.79 -6.34
CA ILE A 25 -0.09 6.18 -5.41
C ILE A 25 0.11 7.61 -4.95
N ASP A 26 1.29 7.93 -4.41
CA ASP A 26 1.48 9.13 -3.60
C ASP A 26 1.93 10.35 -4.43
N MET A 27 2.68 10.14 -5.52
CA MET A 27 3.12 11.24 -6.41
C MET A 27 1.95 11.96 -7.11
N TYR A 28 0.86 11.26 -7.28
CA TYR A 28 -0.34 11.73 -7.98
C TYR A 28 -1.31 12.50 -7.06
N LEU A 29 -1.19 12.37 -5.71
CA LEU A 29 -2.11 12.98 -4.74
C LEU A 29 -2.22 14.51 -4.85
N PRO A 30 -1.13 15.28 -4.99
CA PRO A 30 -1.22 16.75 -5.14
C PRO A 30 -2.00 17.20 -6.38
N ALA A 31 -2.15 16.33 -7.38
CA ALA A 31 -2.82 16.64 -8.66
C ALA A 31 -4.35 16.53 -8.60
N PHE A 32 -4.96 16.05 -7.52
CA PHE A 32 -6.39 15.79 -7.42
C PHE A 32 -7.25 17.00 -7.80
N SER A 33 -7.00 18.16 -7.19
CA SER A 33 -7.74 19.40 -7.47
C SER A 33 -7.54 19.91 -8.89
N SER A 34 -6.33 19.76 -9.45
CA SER A 34 -6.02 20.10 -10.83
C SER A 34 -6.76 19.20 -11.83
N MET A 35 -6.79 17.90 -11.57
CA MET A 35 -7.52 16.94 -12.40
C MET A 35 -9.03 17.13 -12.31
N ALA A 36 -9.57 17.42 -11.12
CA ALA A 36 -10.99 17.72 -10.94
C ALA A 36 -11.43 18.91 -11.81
N LYS A 37 -10.61 19.96 -11.84
CA LYS A 37 -10.83 21.12 -12.71
C LYS A 37 -10.73 20.76 -14.21
N TYR A 38 -9.74 19.96 -14.58
CA TYR A 38 -9.50 19.57 -15.99
C TYR A 38 -10.66 18.72 -16.55
N PHE A 39 -11.14 17.74 -15.78
CA PHE A 39 -12.25 16.87 -16.20
C PHE A 39 -13.64 17.42 -15.87
N LEU A 40 -13.74 18.61 -15.27
CA LEU A 40 -14.99 19.27 -14.87
C LEU A 40 -15.84 18.36 -13.96
N VAL A 41 -15.21 17.72 -12.99
CA VAL A 41 -15.86 16.81 -12.04
C VAL A 41 -15.52 17.20 -10.60
N GLU A 42 -16.31 16.70 -9.66
CA GLU A 42 -16.00 16.83 -8.23
C GLU A 42 -14.75 16.00 -7.85
N GLU A 43 -14.02 16.41 -6.83
CA GLU A 43 -12.85 15.70 -6.33
C GLU A 43 -13.17 14.27 -5.85
N SER A 44 -14.40 14.03 -5.41
CA SER A 44 -14.92 12.70 -5.10
C SER A 44 -14.76 11.72 -6.26
N LYS A 45 -14.96 12.17 -7.51
CA LYS A 45 -14.73 11.33 -8.70
C LYS A 45 -13.25 11.02 -8.94
N ILE A 46 -12.35 11.95 -8.58
CA ILE A 46 -10.90 11.69 -8.64
C ILE A 46 -10.49 10.66 -7.58
N GLN A 47 -11.06 10.71 -6.37
CA GLN A 47 -10.81 9.72 -5.32
C GLN A 47 -11.13 8.28 -5.76
N LEU A 48 -12.17 8.08 -6.60
CA LEU A 48 -12.50 6.78 -7.17
C LEU A 48 -11.37 6.16 -7.98
N THR A 49 -10.46 6.97 -8.53
CA THR A 49 -9.29 6.46 -9.27
C THR A 49 -8.32 5.71 -8.36
N LEU A 50 -8.19 6.10 -7.08
CA LEU A 50 -7.43 5.36 -6.08
C LEU A 50 -8.18 4.12 -5.58
N SER A 51 -9.50 4.21 -5.40
CA SER A 51 -10.31 3.03 -5.08
C SER A 51 -10.14 1.94 -6.15
N SER A 52 -10.21 2.34 -7.42
CA SER A 52 -9.96 1.46 -8.58
C SER A 52 -8.54 0.88 -8.56
N TYR A 53 -7.54 1.70 -8.23
CA TYR A 53 -6.15 1.27 -8.10
C TYR A 53 -5.99 0.21 -7.00
N PHE A 54 -6.59 0.40 -5.83
CA PHE A 54 -6.53 -0.58 -4.74
C PHE A 54 -7.24 -1.89 -5.10
N ILE A 55 -8.37 -1.84 -5.83
CA ILE A 55 -9.01 -3.04 -6.40
C ILE A 55 -8.04 -3.75 -7.35
N GLY A 56 -7.36 -3.01 -8.21
CA GLY A 56 -6.36 -3.56 -9.13
C GLY A 56 -5.20 -4.25 -8.42
N ILE A 57 -4.69 -3.68 -7.31
CA ILE A 57 -3.67 -4.35 -6.47
C ILE A 57 -4.25 -5.61 -5.83
N ALA A 58 -5.44 -5.54 -5.23
CA ALA A 58 -6.08 -6.69 -4.58
C ALA A 58 -6.24 -7.86 -5.56
N PHE A 59 -6.71 -7.57 -6.77
CA PHE A 59 -6.84 -8.54 -7.83
C PHE A 59 -5.49 -9.09 -8.31
N GLY A 60 -4.51 -8.20 -8.51
CA GLY A 60 -3.16 -8.56 -8.90
C GLY A 60 -2.47 -9.47 -7.88
N GLN A 61 -2.68 -9.26 -6.57
CA GLN A 61 -2.14 -10.14 -5.52
C GLN A 61 -2.58 -11.59 -5.71
N LEU A 62 -3.85 -11.83 -6.05
CA LEU A 62 -4.37 -13.18 -6.29
C LEU A 62 -3.84 -13.79 -7.59
N LEU A 63 -3.63 -12.96 -8.62
CA LEU A 63 -3.21 -13.43 -9.94
C LEU A 63 -1.73 -13.79 -10.01
N TYR A 64 -0.84 -12.95 -9.48
CA TYR A 64 0.60 -13.12 -9.70
C TYR A 64 1.20 -14.32 -8.99
N GLY A 65 0.60 -14.81 -7.88
CA GLY A 65 1.04 -16.04 -7.24
C GLY A 65 1.07 -17.22 -8.22
N PRO A 66 -0.11 -17.64 -8.73
CA PRO A 66 -0.21 -18.74 -9.69
C PRO A 66 0.54 -18.51 -11.01
N ILE A 67 0.60 -17.25 -11.48
CA ILE A 67 1.31 -16.89 -12.71
C ILE A 67 2.81 -17.12 -12.55
N VAL A 68 3.39 -16.71 -11.43
CA VAL A 68 4.81 -16.87 -11.12
C VAL A 68 5.18 -18.34 -10.94
N ASP A 69 4.33 -19.10 -10.27
CA ASP A 69 4.53 -20.55 -10.08
C ASP A 69 4.56 -21.30 -11.41
N ARG A 70 3.78 -20.85 -12.41
CA ARG A 70 3.67 -21.50 -13.72
C ARG A 70 4.68 -21.01 -14.75
N PHE A 71 4.91 -19.69 -14.85
CA PHE A 71 5.69 -19.07 -15.93
C PHE A 71 7.05 -18.55 -15.48
N GLY A 72 7.45 -18.80 -14.21
CA GLY A 72 8.66 -18.21 -13.64
C GLY A 72 8.45 -16.74 -13.26
N LYS A 73 9.52 -15.99 -13.05
CA LYS A 73 9.46 -14.65 -12.44
C LYS A 73 9.70 -13.52 -13.43
N LYS A 74 10.71 -13.65 -14.30
CA LYS A 74 11.14 -12.57 -15.19
C LYS A 74 10.06 -12.19 -16.22
N THR A 75 9.48 -13.18 -16.88
CA THR A 75 8.43 -12.95 -17.90
C THR A 75 7.19 -12.27 -17.31
N PRO A 76 6.57 -12.76 -16.21
CA PRO A 76 5.42 -12.07 -15.60
C PRO A 76 5.75 -10.67 -15.07
N LEU A 77 6.99 -10.43 -14.60
CA LEU A 77 7.42 -9.09 -14.19
C LEU A 77 7.43 -8.12 -15.37
N ILE A 78 8.06 -8.51 -16.48
CA ILE A 78 8.13 -7.68 -17.69
C ILE A 78 6.73 -7.44 -18.26
N CYS A 79 5.88 -8.47 -18.34
CA CYS A 79 4.49 -8.31 -18.77
C CYS A 79 3.70 -7.36 -17.86
N GLY A 80 3.88 -7.47 -16.54
CA GLY A 80 3.25 -6.56 -15.58
C GLY A 80 3.72 -5.12 -15.76
N LEU A 81 5.02 -4.90 -15.90
CA LEU A 81 5.58 -3.57 -16.18
C LEU A 81 5.09 -3.01 -17.53
N LEU A 82 4.94 -3.84 -18.56
CA LEU A 82 4.36 -3.40 -19.84
C LEU A 82 2.91 -2.95 -19.67
N ILE A 83 2.09 -3.68 -18.91
CA ILE A 83 0.72 -3.26 -18.57
C ILE A 83 0.75 -1.92 -17.84
N PHE A 84 1.68 -1.73 -16.89
CA PHE A 84 1.84 -0.47 -16.17
C PHE A 84 2.20 0.70 -17.09
N VAL A 85 3.14 0.50 -18.03
CA VAL A 85 3.56 1.51 -19.02
C VAL A 85 2.39 1.92 -19.91
N ILE A 86 1.71 0.93 -20.51
CA ILE A 86 0.57 1.18 -21.40
C ILE A 86 -0.53 1.94 -20.65
N ALA A 87 -0.89 1.48 -19.45
CA ALA A 87 -1.91 2.13 -18.63
C ALA A 87 -1.51 3.56 -18.24
N SER A 88 -0.22 3.81 -17.91
CA SER A 88 0.28 5.15 -17.59
C SER A 88 0.14 6.10 -18.78
N PHE A 89 0.51 5.67 -19.98
CA PHE A 89 0.37 6.50 -21.17
C PHE A 89 -1.09 6.70 -21.59
N LEU A 90 -1.95 5.71 -21.41
CA LEU A 90 -3.39 5.88 -21.62
C LEU A 90 -4.02 6.89 -20.64
N CYS A 91 -3.53 6.99 -19.40
CA CYS A 91 -3.97 8.04 -18.46
C CYS A 91 -3.71 9.45 -19.00
N ILE A 92 -2.62 9.67 -19.74
CA ILE A 92 -2.26 10.98 -20.30
C ILE A 92 -3.28 11.42 -21.34
N GLY A 93 -3.73 10.50 -22.22
CA GLY A 93 -4.69 10.75 -23.28
C GLY A 93 -6.16 10.57 -22.89
N ALA A 94 -6.46 10.42 -21.61
CA ALA A 94 -7.84 10.19 -21.17
C ALA A 94 -8.73 11.40 -21.45
N ALA A 95 -9.86 11.18 -22.11
CA ALA A 95 -10.84 12.21 -22.43
C ALA A 95 -11.81 12.49 -21.26
N ASN A 96 -11.95 11.58 -20.32
CA ASN A 96 -12.85 11.72 -19.17
C ASN A 96 -12.35 10.91 -17.97
N ILE A 97 -12.90 11.19 -16.79
CA ILE A 97 -12.48 10.59 -15.53
C ILE A 97 -12.73 9.06 -15.48
N ASN A 98 -13.76 8.56 -16.15
CA ASN A 98 -14.06 7.12 -16.15
C ASN A 98 -12.94 6.32 -16.84
N GLN A 99 -12.33 6.90 -17.89
CA GLN A 99 -11.15 6.30 -18.53
C GLN A 99 -9.96 6.24 -17.56
N ILE A 100 -9.71 7.32 -16.81
CA ILE A 100 -8.67 7.30 -15.76
C ILE A 100 -8.95 6.20 -14.74
N ILE A 101 -10.19 6.05 -14.25
CA ILE A 101 -10.57 5.00 -13.30
C ILE A 101 -10.23 3.61 -13.84
N ILE A 102 -10.54 3.34 -15.11
CA ILE A 102 -10.24 2.06 -15.76
C ILE A 102 -8.72 1.88 -15.94
N PHE A 103 -8.02 2.89 -16.44
CA PHE A 103 -6.59 2.79 -16.69
C PHE A 103 -5.80 2.64 -15.40
N ARG A 104 -6.23 3.28 -14.31
CA ARG A 104 -5.65 3.13 -12.97
C ARG A 104 -5.79 1.70 -12.43
N PHE A 105 -6.90 1.00 -12.72
CA PHE A 105 -7.04 -0.41 -12.38
C PHE A 105 -5.97 -1.27 -13.06
N PHE A 106 -5.77 -1.11 -14.37
CA PHE A 106 -4.75 -1.86 -15.10
C PHE A 106 -3.33 -1.46 -14.69
N GLN A 107 -3.09 -0.18 -14.42
CA GLN A 107 -1.82 0.31 -13.91
C GLN A 107 -1.47 -0.37 -12.58
N ALA A 108 -2.45 -0.54 -11.69
CA ALA A 108 -2.28 -1.20 -10.42
C ALA A 108 -1.98 -2.70 -10.55
N ILE A 109 -2.65 -3.40 -11.48
CA ILE A 109 -2.30 -4.79 -11.82
C ILE A 109 -0.83 -4.86 -12.24
N GLY A 110 -0.39 -3.95 -13.11
CA GLY A 110 1.00 -3.88 -13.53
C GLY A 110 1.96 -3.64 -12.37
N ALA A 111 1.71 -2.67 -11.51
CA ALA A 111 2.51 -2.37 -10.33
C ALA A 111 2.59 -3.54 -9.33
N CYS A 112 1.50 -4.29 -9.18
CA CYS A 112 1.42 -5.44 -8.29
C CYS A 112 2.44 -6.54 -8.64
N SER A 113 2.79 -6.69 -9.94
CA SER A 113 3.84 -7.62 -10.37
C SER A 113 5.16 -7.37 -9.64
N CYS A 114 5.53 -6.09 -9.47
CA CYS A 114 6.77 -5.72 -8.80
C CYS A 114 6.76 -6.14 -7.33
N PHE A 115 5.64 -5.96 -6.61
CA PHE A 115 5.53 -6.33 -5.20
C PHE A 115 5.63 -7.85 -4.97
N VAL A 116 4.90 -8.63 -5.77
CA VAL A 116 4.81 -10.08 -5.59
C VAL A 116 6.09 -10.75 -6.07
N ILE A 117 6.55 -10.39 -7.27
CA ILE A 117 7.65 -11.08 -7.94
C ILE A 117 9.00 -10.74 -7.28
N MET A 118 9.19 -9.49 -6.85
CA MET A 118 10.40 -9.08 -6.15
C MET A 118 10.65 -9.94 -4.90
N ARG A 119 9.62 -10.17 -4.08
CA ARG A 119 9.73 -11.03 -2.89
C ARG A 119 10.14 -12.47 -3.25
N ALA A 120 9.61 -12.98 -4.35
CA ALA A 120 9.95 -14.30 -4.86
C ALA A 120 11.39 -14.36 -5.39
N ILE A 121 11.86 -13.32 -6.07
CA ILE A 121 13.25 -13.21 -6.57
C ILE A 121 14.24 -13.20 -5.40
N VAL A 122 14.00 -12.37 -4.38
CA VAL A 122 14.88 -12.28 -3.20
C VAL A 122 15.00 -13.63 -2.52
N ARG A 123 13.89 -14.35 -2.32
CA ARG A 123 13.89 -15.66 -1.67
C ARG A 123 14.66 -16.73 -2.47
N ASP A 124 14.70 -16.64 -3.81
CA ASP A 124 15.36 -17.65 -4.65
C ASP A 124 16.86 -17.40 -4.82
N LEU A 125 17.27 -16.12 -4.84
CA LEU A 125 18.65 -15.75 -5.17
C LEU A 125 19.54 -15.60 -3.95
N PHE A 126 18.95 -15.40 -2.77
CA PHE A 126 19.69 -15.10 -1.55
C PHE A 126 19.47 -16.16 -0.48
N SER A 127 20.53 -16.44 0.30
CA SER A 127 20.39 -17.20 1.55
C SER A 127 19.42 -16.51 2.52
N PRO A 128 18.87 -17.22 3.51
CA PRO A 128 17.95 -16.60 4.49
C PRO A 128 18.52 -15.35 5.17
N LYS A 129 19.82 -15.34 5.48
CA LYS A 129 20.50 -14.20 6.12
C LYS A 129 20.65 -13.00 5.17
N GLU A 130 21.03 -13.25 3.92
CA GLU A 130 21.14 -12.22 2.89
C GLU A 130 19.77 -11.69 2.51
N SER A 131 18.75 -12.54 2.40
CA SER A 131 17.37 -12.14 2.14
C SER A 131 16.87 -11.15 3.21
N ALA A 132 17.16 -11.41 4.49
CA ALA A 132 16.81 -10.49 5.57
C ALA A 132 17.50 -9.12 5.41
N GLN A 133 18.75 -9.09 4.98
CA GLN A 133 19.47 -7.83 4.70
C GLN A 133 18.85 -7.10 3.51
N VAL A 134 18.58 -7.79 2.40
CA VAL A 134 17.93 -7.19 1.22
C VAL A 134 16.57 -6.62 1.59
N PHE A 135 15.72 -7.38 2.29
CA PHE A 135 14.42 -6.88 2.75
C PHE A 135 14.54 -5.65 3.64
N SER A 136 15.57 -5.56 4.49
CA SER A 136 15.81 -4.36 5.31
C SER A 136 16.09 -3.12 4.45
N TYR A 137 16.88 -3.24 3.38
CA TYR A 137 17.10 -2.14 2.43
C TYR A 137 15.82 -1.77 1.67
N LEU A 138 15.02 -2.78 1.26
CA LEU A 138 13.76 -2.54 0.57
C LEU A 138 12.72 -1.85 1.47
N LEU A 139 12.71 -2.15 2.76
CA LEU A 139 11.88 -1.45 3.74
C LEU A 139 12.28 0.01 3.89
N LEU A 140 13.58 0.35 3.81
CA LEU A 140 14.00 1.75 3.77
C LEU A 140 13.45 2.48 2.55
N VAL A 141 13.51 1.86 1.37
CA VAL A 141 12.91 2.44 0.15
C VAL A 141 11.41 2.63 0.32
N MET A 142 10.70 1.64 0.84
CA MET A 142 9.25 1.74 1.11
C MET A 142 8.89 2.79 2.15
N GLY A 143 9.80 3.09 3.09
CA GLY A 143 9.60 4.15 4.08
C GLY A 143 9.89 5.56 3.53
N ILE A 144 10.89 5.69 2.66
CA ILE A 144 11.30 6.98 2.07
C ILE A 144 10.40 7.36 0.88
N ALA A 145 9.97 6.40 0.08
CA ALA A 145 9.17 6.67 -1.12
C ALA A 145 7.87 7.45 -0.84
N PRO A 146 7.06 7.13 0.18
CA PRO A 146 5.87 7.92 0.51
C PRO A 146 6.18 9.35 0.99
N ILE A 147 7.38 9.61 1.49
CA ILE A 147 7.80 10.96 1.88
C ILE A 147 8.17 11.78 0.64
N LEU A 148 8.96 11.18 -0.26
CA LEU A 148 9.46 11.87 -1.45
C LEU A 148 8.41 11.98 -2.57
N ALA A 149 7.53 10.99 -2.71
CA ALA A 149 6.60 10.92 -3.83
C ALA A 149 5.64 12.13 -3.92
N PRO A 150 4.95 12.57 -2.86
CA PRO A 150 4.09 13.75 -2.95
C PRO A 150 4.88 15.06 -3.18
N LEU A 151 6.11 15.16 -2.65
CA LEU A 151 6.98 16.32 -2.88
C LEU A 151 7.38 16.41 -4.36
N LEU A 152 7.83 15.29 -4.94
CA LEU A 152 8.13 15.21 -6.37
C LEU A 152 6.88 15.45 -7.21
N GLY A 153 5.73 14.90 -6.80
CA GLY A 153 4.45 15.08 -7.45
C GLY A 153 3.99 16.53 -7.47
N GLY A 154 4.11 17.24 -6.34
CA GLY A 154 3.82 18.67 -6.23
C GLY A 154 4.71 19.51 -7.15
N PHE A 155 6.03 19.23 -7.14
CA PHE A 155 6.98 19.92 -8.02
C PHE A 155 6.64 19.69 -9.51
N VAL A 156 6.43 18.45 -9.92
CA VAL A 156 6.09 18.10 -11.32
C VAL A 156 4.76 18.74 -11.72
N LEU A 157 3.75 18.70 -10.84
CA LEU A 157 2.44 19.30 -11.09
C LEU A 157 2.53 20.78 -11.45
N ILE A 158 3.31 21.55 -10.67
CA ILE A 158 3.39 23.00 -10.82
C ILE A 158 4.11 23.40 -12.11
N HIS A 159 5.19 22.72 -12.45
CA HIS A 159 6.03 23.09 -13.59
C HIS A 159 5.56 22.47 -14.91
N PHE A 160 4.92 21.29 -14.88
CA PHE A 160 4.66 20.49 -16.09
C PHE A 160 3.21 19.99 -16.18
N GLY A 161 2.38 20.23 -15.15
CA GLY A 161 0.99 19.76 -15.12
C GLY A 161 0.83 18.31 -14.67
N TRP A 162 -0.42 17.88 -14.44
CA TRP A 162 -0.73 16.57 -13.92
C TRP A 162 -0.36 15.40 -14.86
N GLN A 163 -0.42 15.62 -16.17
CA GLN A 163 -0.07 14.62 -17.19
C GLN A 163 1.40 14.19 -17.07
N ALA A 164 2.27 15.14 -16.69
CA ALA A 164 3.70 14.87 -16.56
C ALA A 164 4.02 13.84 -15.48
N ILE A 165 3.16 13.69 -14.47
CA ILE A 165 3.28 12.64 -13.46
C ILE A 165 3.18 11.26 -14.11
N PHE A 166 2.22 11.06 -15.00
CA PHE A 166 2.06 9.79 -15.72
C PHE A 166 3.16 9.55 -16.77
N TRP A 167 3.68 10.61 -17.39
CA TRP A 167 4.88 10.53 -18.23
C TRP A 167 6.09 10.05 -17.42
N PHE A 168 6.31 10.62 -16.25
CA PHE A 168 7.38 10.18 -15.33
C PHE A 168 7.22 8.73 -14.93
N LEU A 169 6.03 8.32 -14.49
CA LEU A 169 5.75 6.94 -14.07
C LEU A 169 5.92 5.94 -15.21
N GLY A 170 5.41 6.26 -16.39
CA GLY A 170 5.56 5.43 -17.60
C GLY A 170 7.02 5.32 -18.03
N GLY A 171 7.76 6.43 -18.09
CA GLY A 171 9.18 6.46 -18.43
C GLY A 171 10.04 5.70 -17.43
N PHE A 172 9.77 5.85 -16.11
CA PHE A 172 10.43 5.10 -15.06
C PHE A 172 10.19 3.59 -15.21
N ALA A 173 8.96 3.17 -15.53
CA ALA A 173 8.65 1.76 -15.75
C ALA A 173 9.32 1.21 -17.03
N VAL A 174 9.46 1.99 -18.10
CA VAL A 174 10.25 1.60 -19.29
C VAL A 174 11.71 1.36 -18.92
N LEU A 175 12.31 2.25 -18.11
CA LEU A 175 13.66 2.05 -17.58
C LEU A 175 13.76 0.75 -16.77
N LEU A 176 12.76 0.48 -15.91
CA LEU A 176 12.73 -0.76 -15.12
C LEU A 176 12.59 -2.01 -15.99
N ILE A 177 11.85 -1.96 -17.10
CA ILE A 177 11.78 -3.06 -18.07
C ILE A 177 13.17 -3.33 -18.66
N MET A 178 13.84 -2.29 -19.16
CA MET A 178 15.17 -2.42 -19.75
C MET A 178 16.17 -3.00 -18.77
N VAL A 179 16.23 -2.44 -17.56
CA VAL A 179 17.15 -2.91 -16.50
C VAL A 179 16.81 -4.34 -16.07
N SER A 180 15.53 -4.67 -15.91
CA SER A 180 15.10 -6.01 -15.52
C SER A 180 15.39 -7.05 -16.61
N ALA A 181 15.18 -6.70 -17.87
CA ALA A 181 15.48 -7.58 -19.00
C ALA A 181 16.97 -7.91 -19.11
N LEU A 182 17.84 -6.91 -18.87
CA LEU A 182 19.29 -7.07 -19.02
C LEU A 182 19.96 -7.72 -17.80
N TYR A 183 19.53 -7.35 -16.58
CA TYR A 183 20.30 -7.67 -15.37
C TYR A 183 19.61 -8.64 -14.42
N LEU A 184 18.28 -8.85 -14.51
CA LEU A 184 17.66 -9.87 -13.68
C LEU A 184 17.91 -11.26 -14.28
N PRO A 185 18.51 -12.17 -13.49
CA PRO A 185 18.70 -13.54 -13.93
C PRO A 185 17.34 -14.22 -14.11
N GLU A 186 17.24 -15.13 -15.06
CA GLU A 186 16.13 -16.05 -15.11
C GLU A 186 16.20 -16.94 -13.88
N SER A 187 15.24 -16.79 -13.01
CA SER A 187 15.07 -17.65 -11.85
C SER A 187 14.35 -18.93 -12.30
N LYS A 188 14.49 -20.01 -11.50
CA LYS A 188 13.94 -21.34 -11.79
C LYS A 188 12.67 -21.26 -12.64
N SER A 189 12.67 -21.95 -13.77
CA SER A 189 11.51 -22.08 -14.66
C SER A 189 10.30 -22.53 -13.85
N GLY A 190 9.17 -21.85 -14.05
CA GLY A 190 7.91 -22.26 -13.44
C GLY A 190 7.52 -23.68 -13.86
N ASP A 191 6.70 -24.32 -13.09
CA ASP A 191 6.14 -25.62 -13.41
C ASP A 191 4.85 -25.43 -14.25
N ALA A 192 4.98 -25.62 -15.57
CA ALA A 192 3.87 -25.49 -16.51
C ALA A 192 2.70 -26.47 -16.23
N THR A 193 2.93 -27.52 -15.42
CA THR A 193 1.91 -28.51 -15.05
C THR A 193 0.99 -28.01 -13.93
N GLN A 194 1.36 -26.94 -13.21
CA GLN A 194 0.54 -26.38 -12.14
C GLN A 194 -0.77 -25.79 -12.68
N LYS A 195 -1.89 -26.30 -12.16
CA LYS A 195 -3.24 -25.81 -12.52
C LYS A 195 -3.66 -24.65 -11.61
N PHE A 196 -4.24 -23.62 -12.18
CA PHE A 196 -4.84 -22.49 -11.45
C PHE A 196 -5.88 -22.95 -10.40
N SER A 197 -6.61 -24.02 -10.68
CA SER A 197 -7.60 -24.58 -9.75
C SER A 197 -6.98 -25.01 -8.41
N ASN A 198 -5.71 -25.44 -8.41
CA ASN A 198 -5.03 -25.83 -7.18
C ASN A 198 -4.72 -24.60 -6.30
N SER A 199 -4.46 -23.46 -6.89
CA SER A 199 -4.23 -22.21 -6.15
C SER A 199 -5.52 -21.70 -5.50
N LEU A 200 -6.67 -21.80 -6.17
CA LEU A 200 -7.97 -21.45 -5.58
C LEU A 200 -8.33 -22.35 -4.39
N LYS A 201 -8.05 -23.66 -4.49
CA LYS A 201 -8.24 -24.57 -3.35
C LYS A 201 -7.33 -24.20 -2.17
N LYS A 202 -6.06 -23.85 -2.43
CA LYS A 202 -5.14 -23.36 -1.39
C LYS A 202 -5.69 -22.10 -0.70
N TYR A 203 -6.17 -21.12 -1.46
CA TYR A 203 -6.77 -19.91 -0.90
C TYR A 203 -7.99 -20.24 -0.02
N TRP A 204 -8.86 -21.13 -0.46
CA TRP A 204 -10.01 -21.55 0.32
C TRP A 204 -9.61 -22.23 1.64
N CYS A 205 -8.64 -23.14 1.62
CA CYS A 205 -8.12 -23.76 2.83
C CYS A 205 -7.51 -22.74 3.82
N ILE A 206 -6.79 -21.74 3.32
CA ILE A 206 -6.19 -20.68 4.15
C ILE A 206 -7.28 -19.82 4.80
N LEU A 207 -8.36 -19.51 4.07
CA LEU A 207 -9.50 -18.73 4.61
C LEU A 207 -10.26 -19.47 5.72
N GLN A 208 -10.18 -20.79 5.79
CA GLN A 208 -10.77 -21.58 6.88
C GLN A 208 -9.94 -21.53 8.16
N ASP A 209 -8.68 -21.12 8.10
CA ASP A 209 -7.86 -20.92 9.29
C ASP A 209 -8.29 -19.64 10.01
N LYS A 210 -8.91 -19.83 11.18
CA LYS A 210 -9.42 -18.73 12.00
C LYS A 210 -8.31 -17.78 12.45
N ASN A 211 -7.12 -18.28 12.81
CA ASN A 211 -5.97 -17.43 13.17
C ASN A 211 -5.58 -16.51 12.02
N PHE A 212 -5.42 -17.08 10.81
CA PHE A 212 -5.13 -16.33 9.62
C PHE A 212 -6.17 -15.25 9.36
N LEU A 213 -7.46 -15.62 9.39
CA LEU A 213 -8.56 -14.72 9.06
C LEU A 213 -8.65 -13.55 10.06
N PHE A 214 -8.59 -13.81 11.36
CA PHE A 214 -8.71 -12.78 12.39
C PHE A 214 -7.55 -11.79 12.37
N TYR A 215 -6.31 -12.26 12.28
CA TYR A 215 -5.16 -11.36 12.19
C TYR A 215 -5.10 -10.61 10.86
N SER A 216 -5.53 -11.24 9.76
CA SER A 216 -5.62 -10.59 8.45
C SER A 216 -6.69 -9.49 8.42
N LEU A 217 -7.85 -9.73 9.03
CA LEU A 217 -8.90 -8.72 9.14
C LEU A 217 -8.47 -7.57 10.07
N SER A 218 -7.91 -7.88 11.25
CA SER A 218 -7.43 -6.86 12.19
C SER A 218 -6.35 -5.97 11.54
N GLY A 219 -5.30 -6.57 10.96
CA GLY A 219 -4.27 -5.81 10.24
C GLY A 219 -4.78 -5.13 8.96
N GLY A 220 -5.73 -5.76 8.26
CA GLY A 220 -6.37 -5.23 7.07
C GLY A 220 -7.17 -3.97 7.36
N PHE A 221 -8.01 -3.94 8.39
CA PHE A 221 -8.73 -2.73 8.81
C PHE A 221 -7.77 -1.63 9.26
N ALA A 222 -6.76 -1.94 10.09
CA ALA A 222 -5.78 -0.96 10.50
C ALA A 222 -5.09 -0.29 9.31
N ALA A 223 -4.55 -1.08 8.38
CA ALA A 223 -3.89 -0.57 7.18
C ALA A 223 -4.85 0.18 6.24
N SER A 224 -6.12 -0.24 6.18
CA SER A 224 -7.15 0.46 5.38
C SER A 224 -7.38 1.88 5.85
N GLY A 225 -7.29 2.16 7.17
CA GLY A 225 -7.33 3.52 7.68
C GLY A 225 -6.25 4.43 7.08
N MET A 226 -5.04 3.91 6.87
CA MET A 226 -3.97 4.64 6.17
C MET A 226 -4.32 4.88 4.70
N PHE A 227 -4.85 3.91 3.98
CA PHE A 227 -5.22 4.07 2.57
C PHE A 227 -6.41 5.01 2.38
N ILE A 228 -7.36 5.03 3.33
CA ILE A 228 -8.45 6.00 3.38
C ILE A 228 -7.89 7.42 3.60
N TYR A 229 -6.92 7.59 4.52
CA TYR A 229 -6.20 8.84 4.69
C TYR A 229 -5.51 9.26 3.39
N ILE A 230 -4.78 8.37 2.73
CA ILE A 230 -4.10 8.65 1.45
C ILE A 230 -5.11 9.18 0.41
N THR A 231 -6.29 8.55 0.32
CA THR A 231 -7.33 8.94 -0.66
C THR A 231 -7.99 10.26 -0.34
N GLY A 232 -8.29 10.53 0.92
CA GLY A 232 -9.07 11.70 1.35
C GLY A 232 -8.24 12.92 1.72
N SER A 233 -6.96 12.74 2.10
CA SER A 233 -6.11 13.82 2.60
C SER A 233 -5.86 14.96 1.61
N PRO A 234 -5.73 14.78 0.28
CA PRO A 234 -5.60 15.89 -0.63
C PRO A 234 -6.79 16.84 -0.57
N PHE A 235 -8.02 16.29 -0.52
CA PHE A 235 -9.23 17.10 -0.39
C PHE A 235 -9.25 17.86 0.94
N VAL A 236 -8.96 17.20 2.05
CA VAL A 236 -9.01 17.83 3.38
C VAL A 236 -7.91 18.86 3.55
N ILE A 237 -6.66 18.52 3.21
CA ILE A 237 -5.50 19.38 3.49
C ILE A 237 -5.39 20.50 2.45
N ILE A 238 -5.55 20.21 1.16
CA ILE A 238 -5.39 21.21 0.10
C ILE A 238 -6.66 22.05 -0.05
N LYS A 239 -7.84 21.41 -0.20
CA LYS A 239 -9.07 22.16 -0.54
C LYS A 239 -9.76 22.75 0.68
N ILE A 240 -9.93 22.01 1.80
CA ILE A 240 -10.61 22.51 2.99
C ILE A 240 -9.70 23.49 3.76
N PHE A 241 -8.44 23.09 4.04
CA PHE A 241 -7.51 23.92 4.82
C PHE A 241 -6.68 24.90 3.98
N GLY A 242 -6.78 24.87 2.64
CA GLY A 242 -6.11 25.83 1.75
C GLY A 242 -4.58 25.67 1.69
N VAL A 243 -4.05 24.51 2.08
CA VAL A 243 -2.61 24.22 1.97
C VAL A 243 -2.23 24.08 0.50
N THR A 244 -1.11 24.70 0.10
CA THR A 244 -0.65 24.58 -1.30
C THR A 244 -0.19 23.15 -1.62
N PRO A 245 -0.29 22.71 -2.88
CA PRO A 245 0.13 21.36 -3.28
C PRO A 245 1.59 21.03 -2.93
N GLU A 246 2.50 22.03 -2.92
CA GLU A 246 3.90 21.87 -2.52
C GLU A 246 4.03 21.55 -1.03
N ASN A 247 3.26 22.29 -0.20
CA ASN A 247 3.30 22.13 1.25
C ASN A 247 2.55 20.90 1.73
N TYR A 248 1.59 20.40 0.95
CA TYR A 248 0.92 19.12 1.22
C TYR A 248 1.91 17.98 1.42
N GLY A 249 2.94 17.92 0.59
CA GLY A 249 3.97 16.88 0.66
C GLY A 249 4.68 16.81 2.00
N TRP A 250 4.90 17.95 2.67
CA TRP A 250 5.51 17.98 4.01
C TRP A 250 4.61 17.40 5.09
N ILE A 251 3.32 17.75 5.07
CA ILE A 251 2.33 17.22 6.04
C ILE A 251 2.16 15.71 5.84
N PHE A 252 2.04 15.28 4.59
CA PHE A 252 1.95 13.86 4.26
C PHE A 252 3.22 13.10 4.66
N GLY A 253 4.39 13.67 4.35
CA GLY A 253 5.70 13.11 4.69
C GLY A 253 5.91 12.98 6.20
N LEU A 254 5.41 13.93 7.01
CA LEU A 254 5.45 13.82 8.47
C LEU A 254 4.68 12.60 8.98
N ASN A 255 3.48 12.34 8.42
CA ASN A 255 2.70 11.16 8.76
C ASN A 255 3.39 9.86 8.35
N ALA A 256 3.99 9.83 7.15
CA ALA A 256 4.79 8.69 6.70
C ALA A 256 6.03 8.46 7.58
N PHE A 257 6.69 9.53 8.02
CA PHE A 257 7.79 9.45 8.99
C PHE A 257 7.33 8.85 10.33
N GLY A 258 6.16 9.27 10.84
CA GLY A 258 5.56 8.69 12.06
C GLY A 258 5.34 7.18 11.94
N TYR A 259 4.83 6.73 10.80
CA TYR A 259 4.66 5.30 10.49
C TYR A 259 5.99 4.54 10.54
N VAL A 260 7.04 5.06 9.88
CA VAL A 260 8.37 4.45 9.85
C VAL A 260 9.01 4.43 11.24
N LEU A 261 8.92 5.54 11.97
CA LEU A 261 9.45 5.66 13.34
C LEU A 261 8.78 4.62 14.27
N ALA A 262 7.49 4.48 14.20
CA ALA A 262 6.74 3.51 15.00
C ALA A 262 7.09 2.06 14.63
N ALA A 263 7.38 1.78 13.36
CA ALA A 263 7.89 0.48 12.93
C ALA A 263 9.29 0.19 13.53
N GLN A 264 10.16 1.20 13.68
CA GLN A 264 11.46 1.04 14.37
C GLN A 264 11.27 0.83 15.87
N ILE A 265 10.34 1.56 16.50
CA ILE A 265 9.97 1.34 17.90
C ILE A 265 9.45 -0.10 18.10
N ASN A 266 8.67 -0.62 17.16
CA ASN A 266 8.20 -2.01 17.21
C ASN A 266 9.36 -3.01 17.21
N LEU A 267 10.40 -2.80 16.40
CA LEU A 267 11.59 -3.66 16.41
C LEU A 267 12.32 -3.64 17.77
N TRP A 268 12.34 -2.49 18.43
CA TRP A 268 12.90 -2.38 19.77
C TRP A 268 12.03 -3.09 20.83
N LEU A 269 10.71 -2.95 20.75
CA LEU A 269 9.76 -3.64 21.65
C LEU A 269 9.86 -5.17 21.51
N LEU A 270 10.04 -5.69 20.31
CA LEU A 270 10.17 -7.13 20.03
C LEU A 270 11.43 -7.77 20.64
N LYS A 271 12.39 -6.97 21.13
CA LYS A 271 13.54 -7.52 21.89
C LYS A 271 13.14 -8.00 23.29
N ASN A 272 12.09 -7.41 23.88
CA ASN A 272 11.72 -7.63 25.27
C ASN A 272 10.28 -8.20 25.45
N TYR A 273 9.44 -8.09 24.41
CA TYR A 273 8.03 -8.48 24.48
C TYR A 273 7.66 -9.37 23.30
N GLU A 274 6.68 -10.24 23.50
CA GLU A 274 6.11 -11.06 22.44
C GLU A 274 5.19 -10.27 21.50
N LEU A 275 4.95 -10.81 20.31
CA LEU A 275 4.10 -10.21 19.27
C LEU A 275 2.66 -9.91 19.75
N LYS A 276 2.03 -10.87 20.46
CA LYS A 276 0.62 -10.72 20.87
C LYS A 276 0.39 -9.58 21.86
N PRO A 277 1.15 -9.43 22.97
CA PRO A 277 1.02 -8.28 23.88
C PRO A 277 1.22 -6.92 23.19
N ILE A 278 2.22 -6.82 22.29
CA ILE A 278 2.48 -5.58 21.54
C ILE A 278 1.28 -5.25 20.66
N LEU A 279 0.79 -6.22 19.87
CA LEU A 279 -0.37 -6.02 18.99
C LEU A 279 -1.60 -5.59 19.80
N ASN A 280 -1.87 -6.25 20.92
CA ASN A 280 -3.02 -5.96 21.77
C ASN A 280 -2.99 -4.54 22.32
N SER A 281 -1.83 -4.11 22.82
CA SER A 281 -1.64 -2.75 23.33
C SER A 281 -1.77 -1.71 22.22
N ALA A 282 -1.18 -1.96 21.05
CA ALA A 282 -1.28 -1.08 19.89
C ALA A 282 -2.73 -0.96 19.38
N CYS A 283 -3.51 -2.05 19.36
CA CYS A 283 -4.93 -2.01 18.98
C CYS A 283 -5.78 -1.19 19.98
N LYS A 284 -5.50 -1.27 21.30
CA LYS A 284 -6.15 -0.41 22.31
C LYS A 284 -5.81 1.07 22.10
N MET A 285 -4.53 1.37 21.84
CA MET A 285 -4.11 2.74 21.55
C MET A 285 -4.72 3.26 20.24
N LEU A 286 -4.84 2.43 19.21
CA LEU A 286 -5.50 2.80 17.95
C LEU A 286 -6.99 3.11 18.15
N PHE A 287 -7.68 2.36 19.02
CA PHE A 287 -9.06 2.64 19.42
C PHE A 287 -9.18 4.02 20.06
N LEU A 288 -8.31 4.36 21.01
CA LEU A 288 -8.30 5.70 21.64
C LEU A 288 -7.96 6.80 20.64
N ALA A 289 -7.00 6.56 19.75
CA ALA A 289 -6.64 7.50 18.67
C ALA A 289 -7.81 7.71 17.70
N SER A 290 -8.61 6.67 17.43
CA SER A 290 -9.80 6.75 16.59
C SER A 290 -10.89 7.63 17.21
N ILE A 291 -11.10 7.50 18.52
CA ILE A 291 -12.04 8.36 19.27
C ILE A 291 -11.53 9.80 19.27
N LEU A 292 -10.24 10.01 19.54
CA LEU A 292 -9.62 11.33 19.51
C LEU A 292 -9.79 12.00 18.14
N LEU A 293 -9.52 11.24 17.05
CA LEU A 293 -9.69 11.74 15.69
C LEU A 293 -11.13 12.15 15.40
N ALA A 294 -12.12 11.35 15.82
CA ALA A 294 -13.53 11.67 15.66
C ALA A 294 -13.93 12.93 16.44
N ILE A 295 -13.49 13.06 17.71
CA ILE A 295 -13.75 14.24 18.55
C ILE A 295 -13.10 15.50 17.93
N CYS A 296 -11.84 15.40 17.51
CA CYS A 296 -11.14 16.52 16.86
C CYS A 296 -11.84 16.94 15.55
N GLY A 297 -12.32 15.99 14.76
CA GLY A 297 -13.04 16.28 13.52
C GLY A 297 -14.37 16.99 13.72
N ILE A 298 -15.08 16.69 14.81
CA ILE A 298 -16.40 17.29 15.11
C ILE A 298 -16.25 18.66 15.77
N TYR A 299 -15.37 18.78 16.77
CA TYR A 299 -15.34 19.94 17.66
C TYR A 299 -14.14 20.87 17.44
N PHE A 300 -13.04 20.39 16.91
CA PHE A 300 -11.76 21.11 16.81
C PHE A 300 -11.19 21.08 15.39
N SER A 301 -11.98 21.49 14.39
CA SER A 301 -11.62 21.42 12.96
C SER A 301 -10.52 22.41 12.58
N SER A 302 -9.29 22.26 13.13
CA SER A 302 -8.11 23.00 12.68
C SER A 302 -7.12 22.09 11.97
N LEU A 303 -6.31 22.65 11.06
CA LEU A 303 -5.26 21.88 10.35
C LEU A 303 -4.33 21.15 11.33
N ILE A 304 -3.92 21.83 12.42
CA ILE A 304 -2.97 21.28 13.41
C ILE A 304 -3.60 20.11 14.17
N THR A 305 -4.81 20.27 14.71
CA THR A 305 -5.47 19.25 15.53
C THR A 305 -5.77 17.99 14.71
N ILE A 306 -6.25 18.17 13.49
CA ILE A 306 -6.55 17.06 12.58
C ILE A 306 -5.27 16.37 12.10
N SER A 307 -4.23 17.13 11.72
CA SER A 307 -2.95 16.55 11.28
C SER A 307 -2.24 15.79 12.41
N LEU A 308 -2.29 16.29 13.64
CA LEU A 308 -1.71 15.59 14.80
C LEU A 308 -2.48 14.30 15.11
N SER A 309 -3.80 14.32 15.00
CA SER A 309 -4.63 13.13 15.19
C SER A 309 -4.34 12.06 14.13
N PHE A 310 -4.15 12.46 12.87
CA PHE A 310 -3.70 11.53 11.81
C PHE A 310 -2.31 11.00 12.07
N PHE A 311 -1.38 11.85 12.51
CA PHE A 311 -0.01 11.42 12.84
C PHE A 311 0.00 10.31 13.90
N ILE A 312 -0.77 10.48 14.98
CA ILE A 312 -0.89 9.47 16.04
C ILE A 312 -1.50 8.17 15.48
N TYR A 313 -2.61 8.29 14.74
CA TYR A 313 -3.30 7.14 14.16
C TYR A 313 -2.42 6.36 13.21
N ILE A 314 -1.78 7.03 12.24
CA ILE A 314 -0.94 6.42 11.20
C ILE A 314 0.33 5.82 11.80
N SER A 315 0.92 6.47 12.81
CA SER A 315 2.08 5.91 13.52
C SER A 315 1.76 4.55 14.15
N LEU A 316 0.61 4.39 14.79
CA LEU A 316 0.20 3.13 15.41
C LEU A 316 0.05 1.99 14.40
N ILE A 317 -0.31 2.29 13.15
CA ILE A 317 -0.38 1.30 12.08
C ILE A 317 1.00 0.68 11.81
N GLY A 318 2.08 1.46 11.98
CA GLY A 318 3.47 0.97 11.85
C GLY A 318 3.84 -0.12 12.85
N ILE A 319 3.13 -0.21 13.98
CA ILE A 319 3.26 -1.31 14.95
C ILE A 319 2.30 -2.45 14.60
N ILE A 320 1.04 -2.13 14.29
CA ILE A 320 -0.02 -3.13 14.12
C ILE A 320 0.22 -3.99 12.86
N THR A 321 0.55 -3.36 11.73
CA THR A 321 0.66 -4.07 10.45
C THR A 321 1.73 -5.18 10.45
N PRO A 322 2.99 -4.97 10.89
CA PRO A 322 3.98 -6.03 10.88
C PRO A 322 3.64 -7.16 11.86
N ASN A 323 3.11 -6.83 13.05
CA ASN A 323 2.77 -7.84 14.06
C ASN A 323 1.55 -8.69 13.64
N SER A 324 0.50 -8.07 13.07
CA SER A 324 -0.66 -8.79 12.56
C SER A 324 -0.29 -9.68 11.36
N THR A 325 0.58 -9.18 10.46
CA THR A 325 1.09 -9.96 9.33
C THR A 325 1.88 -11.19 9.80
N ALA A 326 2.78 -11.01 10.77
CA ALA A 326 3.57 -12.10 11.31
C ALA A 326 2.68 -13.17 11.98
N LEU A 327 1.68 -12.76 12.76
CA LEU A 327 0.74 -13.67 13.42
C LEU A 327 -0.20 -14.37 12.43
N ALA A 328 -0.67 -13.67 11.39
CA ALA A 328 -1.47 -14.27 10.33
C ALA A 328 -0.71 -15.36 9.57
N LEU A 329 0.56 -15.13 9.28
CA LEU A 329 1.38 -16.05 8.47
C LEU A 329 2.04 -17.17 9.30
N SER A 330 2.07 -17.09 10.62
CA SER A 330 2.79 -18.02 11.51
C SER A 330 2.35 -19.49 11.36
N GLY A 331 1.07 -19.73 11.07
CA GLY A 331 0.51 -21.09 10.84
C GLY A 331 0.62 -21.59 9.40
N GLN A 332 1.09 -20.76 8.44
CA GLN A 332 1.00 -21.00 6.99
C GLN A 332 2.36 -21.31 6.35
N THR A 333 3.18 -22.14 6.98
CA THR A 333 4.56 -22.41 6.53
C THR A 333 4.63 -23.03 5.12
N ILE A 334 3.75 -23.97 4.81
CA ILE A 334 3.72 -24.69 3.51
C ILE A 334 3.15 -23.79 2.39
N ASN A 335 2.14 -22.94 2.71
CA ASN A 335 1.43 -22.09 1.77
C ASN A 335 1.77 -20.60 1.95
N SER A 336 2.95 -20.26 2.45
CA SER A 336 3.32 -18.90 2.85
C SER A 336 3.16 -17.85 1.73
N GLY A 337 3.44 -18.20 0.49
CA GLY A 337 3.24 -17.33 -0.67
C GLY A 337 1.77 -17.02 -0.94
N SER A 338 0.92 -18.06 -0.95
CA SER A 338 -0.53 -17.91 -1.11
C SER A 338 -1.18 -17.16 0.05
N ALA A 339 -0.73 -17.43 1.27
CA ALA A 339 -1.21 -16.73 2.47
C ALA A 339 -0.82 -15.24 2.45
N SER A 340 0.41 -14.91 2.05
CA SER A 340 0.84 -13.51 1.89
C SER A 340 0.05 -12.77 0.81
N ALA A 341 -0.23 -13.41 -0.32
CA ALA A 341 -1.06 -12.84 -1.38
C ALA A 341 -2.49 -12.60 -0.88
N LEU A 342 -3.08 -13.56 -0.18
CA LEU A 342 -4.43 -13.45 0.36
C LEU A 342 -4.54 -12.39 1.47
N PHE A 343 -3.52 -12.26 2.34
CA PHE A 343 -3.41 -11.18 3.32
C PHE A 343 -3.43 -9.81 2.63
N GLY A 344 -2.60 -9.62 1.60
CA GLY A 344 -2.58 -8.38 0.83
C GLY A 344 -3.90 -8.11 0.11
N THR A 345 -4.55 -9.16 -0.43
CA THR A 345 -5.88 -9.05 -1.05
C THR A 345 -6.93 -8.55 -0.07
N ILE A 346 -7.00 -9.13 1.14
CA ILE A 346 -7.92 -8.69 2.20
C ILE A 346 -7.67 -7.22 2.54
N GLN A 347 -6.41 -6.86 2.77
CA GLN A 347 -6.01 -5.49 3.11
C GLN A 347 -6.44 -4.47 2.03
N PHE A 348 -6.10 -4.72 0.77
CA PHE A 348 -6.41 -3.78 -0.31
C PHE A 348 -7.89 -3.80 -0.71
N SER A 349 -8.62 -4.90 -0.50
CA SER A 349 -10.07 -4.94 -0.69
C SER A 349 -10.80 -4.07 0.33
N ILE A 350 -10.43 -4.14 1.61
CA ILE A 350 -10.99 -3.26 2.66
C ILE A 350 -10.60 -1.80 2.37
N ALA A 351 -9.37 -1.53 1.96
CA ALA A 351 -8.90 -0.20 1.58
C ALA A 351 -9.70 0.38 0.41
N ALA A 352 -9.93 -0.40 -0.63
CA ALA A 352 -10.71 0.01 -1.80
C ALA A 352 -12.16 0.34 -1.42
N PHE A 353 -12.77 -0.51 -0.59
CA PHE A 353 -14.14 -0.29 -0.11
C PHE A 353 -14.22 0.97 0.76
N GLY A 354 -13.28 1.17 1.67
CA GLY A 354 -13.21 2.38 2.50
C GLY A 354 -13.00 3.65 1.67
N ALA A 355 -12.10 3.63 0.70
CA ALA A 355 -11.88 4.75 -0.23
C ALA A 355 -13.13 5.04 -1.08
N PHE A 356 -13.84 4.00 -1.52
CA PHE A 356 -15.12 4.15 -2.23
C PHE A 356 -16.18 4.81 -1.33
N LEU A 357 -16.30 4.39 -0.06
CA LEU A 357 -17.26 5.00 0.88
C LEU A 357 -16.97 6.49 1.09
N VAL A 358 -15.70 6.88 1.27
CA VAL A 358 -15.33 8.30 1.41
C VAL A 358 -15.70 9.11 0.19
N SER A 359 -15.48 8.56 -1.00
CA SER A 359 -15.88 9.20 -2.26
C SER A 359 -17.40 9.31 -2.40
N HIS A 360 -18.13 8.26 -2.04
CA HIS A 360 -19.60 8.20 -2.18
C HIS A 360 -20.33 9.12 -1.20
N PHE A 361 -19.88 9.15 0.05
CA PHE A 361 -20.47 10.00 1.11
C PHE A 361 -19.84 11.40 1.20
N HIS A 362 -19.18 11.83 0.14
CA HIS A 362 -18.56 13.14 0.07
C HIS A 362 -19.57 14.26 0.30
N ASN A 363 -19.31 15.14 1.29
CA ASN A 363 -20.23 16.19 1.72
C ASN A 363 -19.53 17.56 1.88
N GLN A 364 -18.43 17.79 1.19
CA GLN A 364 -17.61 19.01 1.26
C GLN A 364 -16.96 19.26 2.63
N THR A 365 -16.94 18.26 3.53
CA THR A 365 -16.29 18.31 4.84
C THR A 365 -15.26 17.20 5.00
N ALA A 366 -14.43 17.28 6.06
CA ALA A 366 -13.48 16.21 6.41
C ALA A 366 -14.14 14.98 7.07
N LEU A 367 -15.41 15.10 7.52
CA LEU A 367 -16.07 14.12 8.36
C LEU A 367 -16.18 12.72 7.73
N PRO A 368 -16.55 12.55 6.44
CA PRO A 368 -16.64 11.21 5.84
C PRO A 368 -15.32 10.43 5.93
N MET A 369 -14.19 11.10 5.68
CA MET A 369 -12.86 10.49 5.80
C MET A 369 -12.54 10.16 7.26
N ILE A 370 -12.78 11.09 8.18
CA ILE A 370 -12.52 10.92 9.61
C ILE A 370 -13.33 9.75 10.17
N PHE A 371 -14.62 9.66 9.86
CA PHE A 371 -15.46 8.56 10.34
C PHE A 371 -15.07 7.22 9.73
N ALA A 372 -14.70 7.16 8.46
CA ALA A 372 -14.24 5.94 7.82
C ALA A 372 -12.93 5.44 8.46
N ILE A 373 -11.97 6.34 8.74
CA ILE A 373 -10.72 6.00 9.43
C ILE A 373 -11.01 5.55 10.87
N SER A 374 -11.86 6.29 11.60
CA SER A 374 -12.22 5.93 12.97
C SER A 374 -12.94 4.59 13.04
N PHE A 375 -13.81 4.29 12.08
CA PHE A 375 -14.44 2.97 11.96
C PHE A 375 -13.40 1.85 11.76
N CYS A 376 -12.39 2.08 10.93
CA CYS A 376 -11.31 1.10 10.74
C CYS A 376 -10.57 0.80 12.06
N GLY A 377 -10.28 1.81 12.86
CA GLY A 377 -9.63 1.63 14.16
C GLY A 377 -10.52 0.90 15.18
N LEU A 378 -11.82 1.23 15.21
CA LEU A 378 -12.81 0.52 16.02
C LEU A 378 -12.94 -0.95 15.61
N ALA A 379 -13.02 -1.24 14.31
CA ALA A 379 -13.09 -2.60 13.77
C ALA A 379 -11.83 -3.40 14.13
N THR A 380 -10.64 -2.80 13.97
CA THR A 380 -9.36 -3.41 14.35
C THR A 380 -9.35 -3.84 15.81
N PHE A 381 -9.74 -2.94 16.72
CA PHE A 381 -9.82 -3.23 18.15
C PHE A 381 -10.85 -4.32 18.46
N SER A 382 -12.07 -4.20 17.91
CA SER A 382 -13.17 -5.12 18.18
C SER A 382 -12.83 -6.56 17.76
N ILE A 383 -12.25 -6.71 16.55
CA ILE A 383 -11.81 -8.01 16.03
C ILE A 383 -10.72 -8.61 16.95
N ASN A 384 -9.71 -7.81 17.30
CA ASN A 384 -8.61 -8.27 18.12
C ASN A 384 -9.09 -8.63 19.55
N TYR A 385 -9.95 -7.84 20.16
CA TYR A 385 -10.54 -8.08 21.48
C TYR A 385 -11.39 -9.35 21.51
N TYR A 386 -12.27 -9.53 20.53
CA TYR A 386 -13.10 -10.73 20.40
C TYR A 386 -12.24 -12.00 20.29
N TRP A 387 -11.20 -11.95 19.45
CA TRP A 387 -10.31 -13.08 19.25
C TRP A 387 -9.53 -13.47 20.51
N GLN A 388 -9.08 -12.49 21.28
CA GLN A 388 -8.44 -12.76 22.57
C GLN A 388 -9.37 -13.47 23.54
N LYS A 389 -10.59 -12.96 23.67
CA LYS A 389 -11.58 -13.53 24.59
C LYS A 389 -11.94 -14.98 24.26
N THR A 390 -11.98 -15.31 22.96
CA THR A 390 -12.31 -16.69 22.52
C THR A 390 -11.13 -17.67 22.68
N ASN A 391 -9.90 -17.19 22.73
CA ASN A 391 -8.70 -18.04 22.88
C ASN A 391 -8.09 -18.01 24.30
N SER A 392 -8.63 -17.25 25.23
CA SER A 392 -8.25 -17.25 26.65
C SER A 392 -9.11 -18.18 27.51
N ASN A 393 -10.16 -18.77 26.92
CA ASN A 393 -10.96 -19.86 27.47
C ASN A 393 -10.57 -21.18 26.76
#